data_8c6f3c4e8271aa50ee8677df83c61bc5
#
_entry.id   8c6f3c4e8271aa50ee8677df83c61bc5
#
_cell.length_a   1.000
_cell.length_b   1.000
_cell.length_c   1.000
_cell.angle_alpha   90.00
_cell.angle_beta   90.00
_cell.angle_gamma   90.00
#
_symmetry.space_group_name_H-M   'P 1'
#
loop_
_entity.id
_entity.type
_entity.pdbx_description
1 polymer ?
#
loop_
_entity_poly.entity_id
_entity_poly.type
_entity_poly.pdbx_seq_one_letter_code
_entity_poly.pdbx_strand_id
1 'polypeptide(L)'
;MMNERTIITRDYLRRLRNEIDFGNLFRYMRWPHKRQDGKLIFVCPDCSESQTDVNRKTNLARCFRCEKNWNPIDMTIAVYRIDFLEAVGQLECLLPPAQRRTE
;
A
#
# COMPACT_ATOMS: atom_id res chain seq x y z
N MET A 1 -9.19 9.26 23.14
CA MET A 1 -8.63 9.22 22.97
C MET A 1 -7.99 9.09 22.33
N MET A 2 -7.51 9.17 22.33
CA MET A 2 -6.80 9.20 21.91
C MET A 2 -6.12 9.11 21.25
N ASN A 3 -5.84 9.24 20.79
CA ASN A 3 -5.15 9.33 19.96
C ASN A 3 -3.91 9.94 20.02
N GLU A 4 -3.68 10.49 20.93
CA GLU A 4 -2.50 11.18 21.13
C GLU A 4 -1.35 10.30 21.05
N ARG A 5 -1.54 9.08 21.20
CA ARG A 5 -0.46 8.26 21.08
C ARG A 5 -0.17 7.97 19.67
N THR A 6 -0.82 8.53 18.74
CA THR A 6 -0.55 8.27 17.35
C THR A 6 0.55 9.19 16.88
N ILE A 7 1.78 8.85 17.21
CA ILE A 7 2.91 9.63 16.74
C ILE A 7 3.40 9.02 15.45
N ILE A 8 3.28 9.77 14.37
CA ILE A 8 3.68 9.30 13.07
C ILE A 8 5.12 9.72 12.83
N THR A 9 6.04 8.77 13.03
CA THR A 9 7.44 9.05 12.85
C THR A 9 7.87 8.71 11.44
N ARG A 10 9.03 9.20 11.05
CA ARG A 10 9.60 8.87 9.76
C ARG A 10 9.85 7.38 9.63
N ASP A 11 10.32 6.75 10.71
CA ASP A 11 10.59 5.33 10.69
C ASP A 11 9.31 4.53 10.53
N TYR A 12 8.25 4.93 11.20
CA TYR A 12 6.97 4.25 11.06
C TYR A 12 6.45 4.34 9.62
N LEU A 13 6.56 5.53 9.02
CA LEU A 13 6.12 5.70 7.64
C LEU A 13 6.95 4.85 6.70
N ARG A 14 8.25 4.74 6.94
CA ARG A 14 9.10 3.91 6.11
C ARG A 14 8.66 2.46 6.19
N ARG A 15 8.30 1.99 7.37
CA ARG A 15 7.83 0.62 7.52
C ARG A 15 6.53 0.40 6.76
N LEU A 16 5.61 1.36 6.81
CA LEU A 16 4.37 1.23 6.05
C LEU A 16 4.63 1.16 4.55
N ARG A 17 5.60 1.93 4.07
CA ARG A 17 5.92 1.92 2.66
C ARG A 17 6.64 0.66 2.21
N ASN A 18 7.48 0.11 3.06
CA ASN A 18 8.38 -0.96 2.64
C ASN A 18 7.99 -2.36 3.09
N GLU A 19 7.20 -2.48 4.15
CA GLU A 19 6.92 -3.79 4.72
C GLU A 19 5.51 -4.30 4.47
N ILE A 20 4.64 -3.48 3.93
CA ILE A 20 3.28 -3.94 3.64
C ILE A 20 3.28 -4.56 2.26
N ASP A 21 2.89 -5.83 2.21
CA ASP A 21 2.83 -6.57 0.94
C ASP A 21 1.64 -6.10 0.12
N PHE A 22 1.88 -5.76 -1.15
CA PHE A 22 0.82 -5.28 -2.02
C PHE A 22 -0.26 -6.32 -2.27
N GLY A 23 0.11 -7.60 -2.33
CA GLY A 23 -0.90 -8.63 -2.49
C GLY A 23 -1.87 -8.63 -1.33
N ASN A 24 -1.35 -8.50 -0.10
CA ASN A 24 -2.20 -8.42 1.08
C ASN A 24 -3.03 -7.14 1.07
N LEU A 25 -2.45 -6.04 0.63
CA LEU A 25 -3.16 -4.78 0.57
C LEU A 25 -4.33 -4.85 -0.40
N PHE A 26 -4.10 -5.39 -1.60
CA PHE A 26 -5.17 -5.49 -2.58
C PHE A 26 -6.29 -6.40 -2.08
N ARG A 27 -5.96 -7.48 -1.38
CA ARG A 27 -6.99 -8.34 -0.81
C ARG A 27 -7.77 -7.61 0.28
N TYR A 28 -7.07 -6.86 1.11
CA TYR A 28 -7.71 -6.09 2.17
C TYR A 28 -8.70 -5.09 1.59
N MET A 29 -8.31 -4.42 0.50
CA MET A 29 -9.15 -3.42 -0.13
C MET A 29 -10.16 -4.02 -1.10
N ARG A 30 -10.05 -5.33 -1.35
CA ARG A 30 -10.87 -6.00 -2.36
C ARG A 30 -10.71 -5.32 -3.71
N TRP A 31 -9.48 -4.94 -4.01
CA TRP A 31 -9.17 -4.26 -5.26
C TRP A 31 -8.76 -5.29 -6.30
N PRO A 32 -9.25 -5.19 -7.54
CA PRO A 32 -8.96 -6.18 -8.57
C PRO A 32 -7.47 -6.34 -8.82
N HIS A 33 -7.01 -7.57 -8.73
CA HIS A 33 -5.59 -7.89 -8.95
C HIS A 33 -5.48 -9.37 -9.27
N LYS A 34 -4.33 -9.76 -9.83
CA LYS A 34 -4.06 -11.16 -10.08
C LYS A 34 -2.55 -11.36 -10.20
N ARG A 35 -2.11 -12.60 -10.01
CA ARG A 35 -0.72 -12.93 -10.25
C ARG A 35 -0.64 -13.62 -11.59
N GLN A 36 0.33 -13.23 -12.37
CA GLN A 36 0.52 -13.81 -13.70
C GLN A 36 1.99 -13.73 -14.05
N ASP A 37 2.59 -14.87 -14.36
CA ASP A 37 3.99 -14.93 -14.78
C ASP A 37 4.93 -14.27 -13.77
N GLY A 38 4.66 -14.49 -12.49
CA GLY A 38 5.50 -13.93 -11.44
C GLY A 38 5.24 -12.47 -11.14
N LYS A 39 4.30 -11.86 -11.82
CA LYS A 39 3.98 -10.46 -11.61
C LYS A 39 2.66 -10.31 -10.86
N LEU A 40 2.57 -9.24 -10.09
CA LEU A 40 1.32 -8.89 -9.43
C LEU A 40 0.70 -7.76 -10.22
N ILE A 41 -0.35 -8.08 -10.96
CA ILE A 41 -1.02 -7.13 -11.83
C ILE A 41 -2.28 -6.63 -11.14
N PHE A 42 -2.53 -5.34 -11.24
CA PHE A 42 -3.70 -4.74 -10.59
C PHE A 42 -4.34 -3.72 -11.53
N VAL A 43 -5.55 -3.32 -11.21
CA VAL A 43 -6.22 -2.29 -11.98
C VAL A 43 -5.74 -0.93 -11.48
N CYS A 44 -5.31 -0.08 -12.40
CA CYS A 44 -4.82 1.25 -12.02
C CYS A 44 -5.96 2.07 -11.44
N PRO A 45 -5.80 2.66 -10.26
CA PRO A 45 -6.89 3.46 -9.68
C PRO A 45 -7.17 4.74 -10.44
N ASP A 46 -6.26 5.16 -11.31
CA ASP A 46 -6.48 6.39 -12.08
C ASP A 46 -7.04 6.14 -13.47
N CYS A 47 -6.50 5.19 -14.20
CA CYS A 47 -6.91 5.00 -15.60
C CYS A 47 -7.68 3.70 -15.84
N SER A 48 -7.81 2.87 -14.83
CA SER A 48 -8.55 1.61 -14.90
C SER A 48 -7.95 0.57 -15.85
N GLU A 49 -6.71 0.77 -16.27
CA GLU A 49 -6.03 -0.21 -17.11
C GLU A 49 -5.25 -1.18 -16.26
N SER A 50 -4.87 -2.30 -16.85
CA SER A 50 -4.13 -3.30 -16.11
C SER A 50 -2.70 -3.47 -16.61
N GLN A 51 -2.16 -2.46 -17.23
CA GLN A 51 -0.75 -2.47 -17.63
C GLN A 51 0.08 -2.04 -16.44
N THR A 52 0.15 -2.91 -15.45
CA THR A 52 0.69 -2.58 -14.14
C THR A 52 1.59 -3.69 -13.64
N ASP A 53 2.37 -3.38 -12.61
CA ASP A 53 3.22 -4.37 -11.97
C ASP A 53 3.62 -3.81 -10.61
N VAL A 54 4.10 -4.68 -9.75
CA VAL A 54 4.62 -4.28 -8.45
C VAL A 54 6.08 -4.69 -8.39
N ASN A 55 6.96 -3.73 -8.12
CA ASN A 55 8.36 -4.01 -7.96
C ASN A 55 8.62 -4.41 -6.52
N ARG A 56 8.98 -5.67 -6.31
CA ARG A 56 9.14 -6.19 -4.95
C ARG A 56 10.33 -5.61 -4.22
N LYS A 57 11.36 -5.20 -4.94
CA LYS A 57 12.54 -4.64 -4.29
C LYS A 57 12.27 -3.27 -3.70
N THR A 58 11.52 -2.44 -4.42
CA THR A 58 11.22 -1.10 -3.96
C THR A 58 9.87 -0.99 -3.28
N ASN A 59 9.07 -2.05 -3.40
CA ASN A 59 7.70 -2.08 -2.92
C ASN A 59 6.88 -0.92 -3.47
N LEU A 60 7.00 -0.71 -4.77
CA LEU A 60 6.24 0.30 -5.49
C LEU A 60 5.39 -0.36 -6.55
N ALA A 61 4.14 0.05 -6.62
CA ALA A 61 3.23 -0.36 -7.68
C ALA A 61 3.36 0.67 -8.80
N ARG A 62 3.30 0.22 -10.04
CA ARG A 62 3.44 1.14 -11.17
C ARG A 62 2.41 0.85 -12.23
N CYS A 63 1.84 1.90 -12.78
CA CYS A 63 1.02 1.81 -13.99
C CYS A 63 1.86 2.34 -15.13
N PHE A 64 2.10 1.50 -16.13
CA PHE A 64 2.94 1.90 -17.25
C PHE A 64 2.19 2.83 -18.21
N ARG A 65 0.87 2.79 -18.18
CA ARG A 65 0.09 3.68 -19.01
C ARG A 65 0.08 5.10 -18.45
N CYS A 66 -0.14 5.24 -17.14
CA CYS A 66 -0.13 6.55 -16.49
C CYS A 66 1.26 7.02 -16.15
N GLU A 67 2.22 6.09 -16.13
CA GLU A 67 3.58 6.37 -15.71
C GLU A 67 3.63 6.90 -14.30
N LYS A 68 2.81 6.30 -13.43
CA LYS A 68 2.75 6.67 -12.03
C LYS A 68 3.18 5.51 -11.16
N ASN A 69 3.71 5.86 -9.99
CA ASN A 69 4.09 4.87 -8.99
C ASN A 69 3.34 5.16 -7.71
N TRP A 70 3.02 4.11 -6.95
CA TRP A 70 2.37 4.26 -5.65
C TRP A 70 3.08 3.37 -4.65
N ASN A 71 3.36 3.90 -3.46
CA ASN A 71 3.74 3.04 -2.34
C ASN A 71 2.41 2.60 -1.67
N PRO A 72 2.45 1.75 -0.64
CA PRO A 72 1.20 1.30 -0.02
C PRO A 72 0.33 2.44 0.51
N ILE A 73 0.92 3.50 1.02
CA ILE A 73 0.14 4.64 1.50
C ILE A 73 -0.53 5.34 0.34
N ASP A 74 0.23 5.62 -0.71
CA ASP A 74 -0.31 6.28 -1.90
C ASP A 74 -1.43 5.47 -2.53
N MET A 75 -1.25 4.15 -2.58
CA MET A 75 -2.26 3.28 -3.17
C MET A 75 -3.56 3.32 -2.37
N THR A 76 -3.44 3.30 -1.05
CA THR A 76 -4.62 3.34 -0.20
C THR A 76 -5.38 4.65 -0.38
N ILE A 77 -4.65 5.75 -0.46
CA ILE A 77 -5.26 7.05 -0.70
C ILE A 77 -5.99 7.06 -2.05
N ALA A 78 -5.34 6.52 -3.08
CA ALA A 78 -5.91 6.53 -4.42
C ALA A 78 -7.16 5.67 -4.54
N VAL A 79 -7.14 4.50 -3.92
CA VAL A 79 -8.27 3.56 -4.02
C VAL A 79 -9.47 4.03 -3.21
N TYR A 80 -9.22 4.42 -1.95
CA TYR A 80 -10.32 4.80 -1.07
C TYR A 80 -10.68 6.27 -1.15
N ARG A 81 -9.83 7.08 -1.77
CA ARG A 81 -10.03 8.52 -1.86
C ARG A 81 -10.14 9.14 -0.48
N ILE A 82 -9.22 8.77 0.39
CA ILE A 82 -9.14 9.27 1.75
C ILE A 82 -7.85 10.05 1.92
N ASP A 83 -7.72 10.74 3.05
CA ASP A 83 -6.54 11.54 3.25
C ASP A 83 -5.40 10.69 3.82
N PHE A 84 -4.25 11.33 3.95
CA PHE A 84 -3.03 10.65 4.38
C PHE A 84 -3.16 10.01 5.76
N LEU A 85 -3.73 10.74 6.70
CA LEU A 85 -3.83 10.21 8.08
C LEU A 85 -4.77 9.02 8.15
N GLU A 86 -5.85 9.06 7.42
CA GLU A 86 -6.76 7.93 7.39
C GLU A 86 -6.09 6.71 6.76
N ALA A 87 -5.33 6.95 5.69
CA ALA A 87 -4.64 5.84 5.03
C ALA A 87 -3.63 5.19 5.97
N VAL A 88 -2.86 6.01 6.67
CA VAL A 88 -1.87 5.51 7.62
C VAL A 88 -2.55 4.67 8.69
N GLY A 89 -3.67 5.17 9.21
CA GLY A 89 -4.41 4.44 10.25
C GLY A 89 -4.90 3.08 9.78
N GLN A 90 -5.37 3.00 8.53
CA GLN A 90 -5.85 1.74 8.02
C GLN A 90 -4.74 0.74 7.77
N LEU A 91 -3.57 1.22 7.40
CA LEU A 91 -2.48 0.32 7.05
C LEU A 91 -1.80 -0.34 8.23
N GLU A 92 -1.99 0.20 9.42
CA GLU A 92 -1.33 -0.37 10.58
C GLU A 92 -1.62 -1.85 10.76
N CYS A 93 -2.85 -2.27 10.50
CA CYS A 93 -3.23 -3.67 10.71
C CYS A 93 -2.58 -4.59 9.68
N LEU A 94 -2.00 -4.06 8.63
CA LEU A 94 -1.36 -4.88 7.61
C LEU A 94 0.15 -5.03 7.82
N LEU A 95 0.71 -4.34 8.80
CA LEU A 95 2.11 -4.54 9.09
C LEU A 95 2.35 -5.94 9.66
N PRO A 96 3.45 -6.58 9.29
CA PRO A 96 3.75 -7.90 9.82
C PRO A 96 3.79 -7.87 11.35
N PRO A 97 3.22 -8.87 12.03
CA PRO A 97 3.17 -8.87 13.49
C PRO A 97 4.53 -8.72 14.17
N ALA A 98 5.57 -9.32 13.60
CA ALA A 98 6.89 -9.23 14.19
C ALA A 98 7.39 -7.80 14.22
N GLN A 99 6.95 -6.99 13.30
CA GLN A 99 7.40 -5.62 13.23
C GLN A 99 6.69 -4.72 14.20
N ARG A 100 5.53 -5.16 14.68
CA ARG A 100 4.80 -4.35 15.62
C ARG A 100 5.21 -4.56 17.03
N ARG A 101 5.88 -5.75 17.37
CA ARG A 101 6.21 -6.00 18.66
C ARG A 101 7.22 -5.21 19.15
N THR A 102 7.19 -4.85 20.14
CA THR A 102 8.22 -4.11 20.65
C THR A 102 8.57 -4.55 21.94
N GLU A 103 8.60 -4.71 22.33
CA GLU A 103 8.89 -4.91 23.53
C GLU A 103 9.10 -5.29 23.81
#